data_3e944506a3c9c71210b8be711b3fffd9
#
_entry.id   3e944506a3c9c71210b8be711b3fffd9
#
_cell.length_a   1.000
_cell.length_b   1.000
_cell.length_c   1.000
_cell.angle_alpha   90.00
_cell.angle_beta   90.00
_cell.angle_gamma   90.00
#
_symmetry.space_group_name_H-M   'P 1'
#
loop_
_entity.id
_entity.type
_entity.pdbx_description
1 polymer ?
#
loop_
_entity_poly.entity_id
_entity_poly.type
_entity_poly.pdbx_seq_one_letter_code
_entity_poly.pdbx_strand_id
1 'polypeptide(L)'
;MCIRDRDYTDLLLLLNNDIFYEFIKAEDFLSGKYDRISIKDVELDVNYLLIISTSAGLWSYNIGDTIKFTSIDPYRIIVSGRIKHFLSAFGEHVISEEVEKAMEAATKLHNVAIREFTVAPNINPTDMLPHHEWYVEFENFPEDMSAFTKSLDNEMINQNIYYKDLIDGKILKSLEVISVERGGFNNYMKSVGRLGGQNKVPRLSNDRKIADKLKTINA
;
A
#
# COMPACT_ATOMS: atom_id res chain seq x y z
N MET A 1 -17.46 -14.60 -4.13
CA MET A 1 -17.18 -13.90 -2.87
C MET A 1 -17.87 -12.53 -2.79
N CYS A 2 -17.75 -11.69 -3.79
CA CYS A 2 -18.42 -10.38 -3.83
C CYS A 2 -18.92 -10.06 -5.25
N ILE A 3 -19.89 -9.15 -5.35
CA ILE A 3 -20.45 -8.67 -6.61
C ILE A 3 -20.24 -7.17 -6.71
N ARG A 4 -19.77 -6.71 -7.88
CA ARG A 4 -19.74 -5.30 -8.22
C ARG A 4 -21.13 -4.89 -8.72
N ASP A 5 -21.76 -3.99 -8.00
CA ASP A 5 -23.01 -3.37 -8.40
C ASP A 5 -22.74 -2.15 -9.28
N ARG A 6 -23.61 -1.91 -10.28
CA ARG A 6 -23.44 -0.78 -11.21
C ARG A 6 -23.62 0.58 -10.54
N ASP A 7 -24.45 0.62 -9.50
CA ASP A 7 -24.84 1.85 -8.82
C ASP A 7 -23.90 2.21 -7.65
N TYR A 8 -22.90 1.36 -7.36
CA TYR A 8 -22.00 1.51 -6.23
C TYR A 8 -20.53 1.37 -6.64
N THR A 9 -19.67 2.10 -5.96
CA THR A 9 -18.20 2.02 -6.16
C THR A 9 -17.55 0.87 -5.40
N ASP A 10 -18.25 0.32 -4.40
CA ASP A 10 -17.83 -0.79 -3.55
C ASP A 10 -18.41 -2.14 -4.00
N LEU A 11 -18.10 -3.20 -3.27
CA LEU A 11 -18.47 -4.57 -3.58
C LEU A 11 -19.45 -5.11 -2.54
N LEU A 12 -20.57 -5.69 -2.99
CA LEU A 12 -21.48 -6.44 -2.12
C LEU A 12 -20.83 -7.77 -1.71
N LEU A 13 -20.69 -8.02 -0.40
CA LEU A 13 -20.19 -9.29 0.11
C LEU A 13 -21.29 -10.35 0.09
N LEU A 14 -21.05 -11.48 -0.57
CA LEU A 14 -22.01 -12.58 -0.67
C LEU A 14 -21.88 -13.52 0.52
N LEU A 15 -22.89 -13.56 1.38
CA LEU A 15 -22.89 -14.38 2.60
C LEU A 15 -23.51 -15.77 2.42
N ASN A 16 -24.19 -16.03 1.31
CA ASN A 16 -25.03 -17.21 1.07
C ASN A 16 -24.48 -18.13 -0.03
N ASN A 17 -23.15 -18.16 -0.21
CA ASN A 17 -22.49 -18.94 -1.28
C ASN A 17 -21.44 -19.92 -0.74
N ASP A 18 -21.70 -20.55 0.40
CA ASP A 18 -20.87 -21.57 1.04
C ASP A 18 -19.43 -21.12 1.35
N ILE A 19 -19.26 -19.83 1.64
CA ILE A 19 -18.00 -19.27 2.12
C ILE A 19 -18.20 -18.77 3.55
N PHE A 20 -17.36 -19.27 4.45
CA PHE A 20 -17.25 -18.77 5.80
C PHE A 20 -16.15 -17.71 5.86
N TYR A 21 -16.48 -16.54 6.39
CA TYR A 21 -15.60 -15.40 6.48
C TYR A 21 -15.15 -15.15 7.92
N GLU A 22 -13.85 -14.95 8.09
CA GLU A 22 -13.22 -14.49 9.32
C GLU A 22 -12.35 -13.28 9.01
N PHE A 23 -12.15 -12.41 9.99
CA PHE A 23 -11.42 -11.16 9.81
C PHE A 23 -10.40 -11.00 10.92
N ILE A 24 -9.21 -10.46 10.58
CA ILE A 24 -8.18 -10.05 11.55
C ILE A 24 -7.92 -8.58 11.29
N LYS A 25 -7.95 -7.72 12.31
CA LYS A 25 -7.53 -6.32 12.14
C LYS A 25 -6.12 -6.29 11.56
N ALA A 26 -5.90 -5.51 10.49
CA ALA A 26 -4.61 -5.52 9.79
C ALA A 26 -3.46 -5.09 10.70
N GLU A 27 -3.68 -4.12 11.57
CA GLU A 27 -2.71 -3.66 12.58
C GLU A 27 -2.33 -4.78 13.58
N ASP A 28 -3.31 -5.58 14.03
CA ASP A 28 -3.08 -6.71 14.93
C ASP A 28 -2.25 -7.78 14.24
N PHE A 29 -2.61 -8.13 12.99
CA PHE A 29 -1.83 -9.09 12.21
C PHE A 29 -0.37 -8.64 12.03
N LEU A 30 -0.14 -7.35 11.75
CA LEU A 30 1.19 -6.79 11.57
C LEU A 30 2.01 -6.77 12.87
N SER A 31 1.33 -6.63 14.03
CA SER A 31 1.95 -6.72 15.36
C SER A 31 2.11 -8.15 15.89
N GLY A 32 1.77 -9.16 15.09
CA GLY A 32 1.87 -10.58 15.46
C GLY A 32 0.70 -11.11 16.26
N LYS A 33 -0.42 -10.39 16.34
CA LYS A 33 -1.67 -10.85 16.92
C LYS A 33 -2.59 -11.39 15.82
N TYR A 34 -3.17 -12.55 16.05
CA TYR A 34 -3.97 -13.25 15.03
C TYR A 34 -5.38 -13.57 15.50
N ASP A 35 -5.92 -12.73 16.39
CA ASP A 35 -7.30 -12.89 16.89
C ASP A 35 -8.31 -12.67 15.75
N ARG A 36 -9.14 -13.68 15.53
CA ARG A 36 -10.14 -13.65 14.47
C ARG A 36 -11.48 -13.23 15.02
N ILE A 37 -12.13 -12.37 14.28
CA ILE A 37 -13.50 -11.94 14.55
C ILE A 37 -14.45 -12.43 13.46
N SER A 38 -15.70 -12.53 13.79
CA SER A 38 -16.77 -12.86 12.84
C SER A 38 -17.31 -11.60 12.17
N ILE A 39 -18.07 -11.78 11.09
CA ILE A 39 -18.65 -10.66 10.33
C ILE A 39 -19.56 -9.75 11.19
N LYS A 40 -20.16 -10.26 12.26
CA LYS A 40 -21.03 -9.48 13.16
C LYS A 40 -20.25 -8.46 14.01
N ASP A 41 -18.93 -8.67 14.16
CA ASP A 41 -18.06 -7.91 15.04
C ASP A 41 -17.17 -6.91 14.26
N VAL A 42 -17.39 -6.78 12.94
CA VAL A 42 -16.62 -5.84 12.09
C VAL A 42 -17.12 -4.41 12.28
N GLU A 43 -16.19 -3.47 12.12
CA GLU A 43 -16.41 -2.04 12.22
C GLU A 43 -16.20 -1.37 10.85
N LEU A 44 -16.88 -0.24 10.60
CA LEU A 44 -16.71 0.54 9.38
C LEU A 44 -15.30 1.18 9.35
N ASP A 45 -14.77 1.32 8.15
CA ASP A 45 -13.49 1.99 7.85
C ASP A 45 -12.24 1.39 8.50
N VAL A 46 -12.37 0.26 9.22
CA VAL A 46 -11.24 -0.50 9.76
C VAL A 46 -10.69 -1.45 8.69
N ASN A 47 -9.37 -1.51 8.55
CA ASN A 47 -8.71 -2.46 7.66
C ASN A 47 -8.67 -3.86 8.28
N TYR A 48 -9.18 -4.83 7.54
CA TYR A 48 -9.18 -6.23 7.93
C TYR A 48 -8.46 -7.10 6.90
N LEU A 49 -7.67 -8.04 7.38
CA LEU A 49 -7.21 -9.18 6.60
C LEU A 49 -8.37 -10.17 6.45
N LEU A 50 -8.63 -10.62 5.24
CA LEU A 50 -9.72 -11.52 4.93
C LEU A 50 -9.23 -12.98 4.93
N ILE A 51 -9.85 -13.79 5.78
CA ILE A 51 -9.65 -15.24 5.88
C ILE A 51 -10.92 -15.92 5.40
N ILE A 52 -10.79 -16.93 4.56
CA ILE A 52 -11.93 -17.69 4.05
C ILE A 52 -11.80 -19.19 4.30
N SER A 53 -12.94 -19.83 4.54
CA SER A 53 -13.11 -21.27 4.45
C SER A 53 -14.25 -21.58 3.46
N THR A 54 -14.05 -22.55 2.57
CA THR A 54 -15.03 -22.86 1.51
C THR A 54 -15.33 -24.35 1.47
N SER A 55 -16.53 -24.71 0.99
CA SER A 55 -16.90 -26.11 0.71
C SER A 55 -16.02 -26.76 -0.38
N ALA A 56 -15.34 -25.96 -1.19
CA ALA A 56 -14.38 -26.41 -2.22
C ALA A 56 -13.00 -26.83 -1.67
N GLY A 57 -12.81 -26.82 -0.34
CA GLY A 57 -11.60 -27.36 0.31
C GLY A 57 -10.56 -26.32 0.73
N LEU A 58 -10.84 -25.03 0.65
CA LEU A 58 -10.02 -24.03 1.31
C LEU A 58 -10.40 -23.96 2.79
N TRP A 59 -9.42 -24.15 3.67
CA TRP A 59 -9.61 -24.07 5.10
C TRP A 59 -8.76 -22.94 5.66
N SER A 60 -9.41 -21.97 6.32
CA SER A 60 -8.69 -20.88 6.99
C SER A 60 -7.67 -20.19 6.08
N TYR A 61 -8.04 -20.03 4.80
CA TYR A 61 -7.13 -19.54 3.77
C TYR A 61 -7.01 -18.03 3.84
N ASN A 62 -5.80 -17.56 4.07
CA ASN A 62 -5.47 -16.14 4.00
C ASN A 62 -5.30 -15.74 2.53
N ILE A 63 -6.25 -14.94 2.01
CA ILE A 63 -6.21 -14.42 0.64
C ILE A 63 -5.02 -13.47 0.45
N GLY A 64 -4.61 -12.80 1.53
CA GLY A 64 -3.55 -11.80 1.51
C GLY A 64 -4.02 -10.41 1.13
N ASP A 65 -5.29 -10.23 0.80
CA ASP A 65 -5.88 -8.92 0.55
C ASP A 65 -6.40 -8.32 1.86
N THR A 66 -6.29 -7.01 2.00
CA THR A 66 -6.94 -6.24 3.05
C THR A 66 -8.20 -5.58 2.50
N ILE A 67 -9.23 -5.53 3.33
CA ILE A 67 -10.52 -4.94 3.00
C ILE A 67 -10.97 -3.96 4.08
N LYS A 68 -11.84 -3.03 3.71
CA LYS A 68 -12.60 -2.18 4.63
C LYS A 68 -14.08 -2.37 4.38
N PHE A 69 -14.87 -2.35 5.45
CA PHE A 69 -16.32 -2.30 5.32
C PHE A 69 -16.78 -0.86 5.12
N THR A 70 -17.56 -0.65 4.05
CA THR A 70 -18.20 0.64 3.73
C THR A 70 -19.66 0.65 4.18
N SER A 71 -20.24 -0.55 4.41
CA SER A 71 -21.58 -0.75 4.97
C SER A 71 -21.63 -2.10 5.69
N ILE A 72 -22.46 -2.18 6.74
CA ILE A 72 -22.76 -3.43 7.46
C ILE A 72 -24.20 -3.92 7.24
N ASP A 73 -25.04 -3.15 6.55
CA ASP A 73 -26.40 -3.55 6.15
C ASP A 73 -26.78 -2.91 4.81
N PRO A 74 -26.66 -3.63 3.70
CA PRO A 74 -25.97 -4.92 3.53
C PRO A 74 -24.44 -4.77 3.70
N TYR A 75 -23.77 -5.88 3.96
CA TYR A 75 -22.30 -5.87 4.07
C TYR A 75 -21.66 -5.55 2.71
N ARG A 76 -20.98 -4.41 2.66
CA ARG A 76 -20.25 -3.93 1.48
C ARG A 76 -18.81 -3.65 1.86
N ILE A 77 -17.90 -3.92 0.92
CA ILE A 77 -16.47 -3.82 1.13
C ILE A 77 -15.77 -3.11 -0.02
N ILE A 78 -14.63 -2.52 0.28
CA ILE A 78 -13.59 -2.17 -0.70
C ILE A 78 -12.34 -2.97 -0.41
N VAL A 79 -11.57 -3.29 -1.46
CA VAL A 79 -10.23 -3.85 -1.30
C VAL A 79 -9.28 -2.67 -1.08
N SER A 80 -8.71 -2.59 0.10
CA SER A 80 -7.81 -1.49 0.51
C SER A 80 -6.35 -1.76 0.19
N GLY A 81 -5.97 -3.03 -0.07
CA GLY A 81 -4.60 -3.39 -0.42
C GLY A 81 -4.28 -4.86 -0.22
N ARG A 82 -3.00 -5.14 -0.01
CA ARG A 82 -2.50 -6.49 0.30
C ARG A 82 -1.62 -6.46 1.53
N ILE A 83 -1.82 -7.43 2.41
CA ILE A 83 -1.05 -7.52 3.67
C ILE A 83 0.46 -7.72 3.45
N LYS A 84 0.86 -8.27 2.30
CA LYS A 84 2.27 -8.37 1.90
C LYS A 84 2.86 -7.08 1.35
N HIS A 85 2.01 -6.12 1.01
CA HIS A 85 2.38 -4.83 0.45
C HIS A 85 2.00 -3.73 1.44
N PHE A 86 2.62 -3.74 2.60
CA PHE A 86 2.54 -2.69 3.60
C PHE A 86 3.97 -2.27 3.97
N LEU A 87 4.12 -1.08 4.47
CA LEU A 87 5.35 -0.57 5.03
C LEU A 87 5.12 -0.33 6.52
N SER A 88 5.92 -0.96 7.35
CA SER A 88 5.86 -0.82 8.81
C SER A 88 7.24 -1.03 9.43
N ALA A 89 8.26 -0.45 8.80
CA ALA A 89 9.63 -0.55 9.29
C ALA A 89 9.83 0.17 10.63
N PHE A 90 8.93 1.11 10.93
CA PHE A 90 8.98 1.98 12.13
C PHE A 90 7.67 1.95 12.93
N GLY A 91 6.71 1.10 12.56
CA GLY A 91 5.39 1.03 13.17
C GLY A 91 4.31 1.91 12.51
N GLU A 92 4.59 2.50 11.34
CA GLU A 92 3.70 3.42 10.63
C GLU A 92 2.55 2.73 9.90
N HIS A 93 2.60 1.42 9.70
CA HIS A 93 1.54 0.60 9.08
C HIS A 93 0.93 1.18 7.79
N VAL A 94 1.77 1.76 6.93
CA VAL A 94 1.36 2.35 5.64
C VAL A 94 0.89 1.26 4.68
N ILE A 95 -0.25 1.45 4.04
CA ILE A 95 -0.83 0.54 3.04
C ILE A 95 -0.78 1.13 1.63
N SER A 96 -0.94 0.27 0.61
CA SER A 96 -0.87 0.68 -0.81
C SER A 96 -1.89 1.76 -1.18
N GLU A 97 -3.09 1.73 -0.61
CA GLU A 97 -4.14 2.72 -0.87
C GLU A 97 -3.69 4.14 -0.47
N GLU A 98 -3.01 4.27 0.67
CA GLU A 98 -2.54 5.56 1.19
C GLU A 98 -1.46 6.16 0.28
N VAL A 99 -0.47 5.35 -0.13
CA VAL A 99 0.59 5.84 -1.03
C VAL A 99 0.07 6.13 -2.44
N GLU A 100 -0.91 5.38 -2.94
CA GLU A 100 -1.53 5.65 -4.24
C GLU A 100 -2.32 6.94 -4.21
N LYS A 101 -3.12 7.20 -3.17
CA LYS A 101 -3.87 8.45 -2.98
C LYS A 101 -2.94 9.65 -2.82
N ALA A 102 -1.87 9.51 -2.02
CA ALA A 102 -0.90 10.59 -1.83
C ALA A 102 -0.18 10.93 -3.15
N MET A 103 0.22 9.92 -3.91
CA MET A 103 0.84 10.12 -5.22
C MET A 103 -0.14 10.76 -6.22
N GLU A 104 -1.39 10.31 -6.27
CA GLU A 104 -2.42 10.89 -7.14
C GLU A 104 -2.66 12.37 -6.82
N ALA A 105 -2.79 12.73 -5.54
CA ALA A 105 -2.98 14.10 -5.11
C ALA A 105 -1.77 14.99 -5.48
N ALA A 106 -0.54 14.54 -5.21
CA ALA A 106 0.67 15.29 -5.53
C ALA A 106 0.86 15.46 -7.04
N THR A 107 0.67 14.41 -7.84
CA THR A 107 0.79 14.47 -9.31
C THR A 107 -0.25 15.39 -9.92
N LYS A 108 -1.48 15.35 -9.43
CA LYS A 108 -2.56 16.26 -9.87
C LYS A 108 -2.27 17.71 -9.54
N LEU A 109 -1.79 18.00 -8.33
CA LEU A 109 -1.48 19.35 -7.86
C LEU A 109 -0.36 19.98 -8.69
N HIS A 110 0.67 19.22 -9.02
CA HIS A 110 1.86 19.71 -9.75
C HIS A 110 1.81 19.48 -11.27
N ASN A 111 0.69 18.96 -11.79
CA ASN A 111 0.52 18.62 -13.21
C ASN A 111 1.63 17.69 -13.73
N VAL A 112 1.96 16.67 -12.94
CA VAL A 112 3.01 15.68 -13.20
C VAL A 112 2.38 14.36 -13.67
N ALA A 113 2.99 13.72 -14.66
CA ALA A 113 2.67 12.36 -15.06
C ALA A 113 3.79 11.41 -14.68
N ILE A 114 3.45 10.27 -14.12
CA ILE A 114 4.37 9.21 -13.73
C ILE A 114 4.04 7.91 -14.46
N ARG A 115 5.04 7.07 -14.68
CA ARG A 115 4.88 5.73 -15.26
C ARG A 115 4.71 4.67 -14.19
N GLU A 116 5.56 4.73 -13.18
CA GLU A 116 5.60 3.73 -12.13
C GLU A 116 6.26 4.31 -10.88
N PHE A 117 5.92 3.75 -9.71
CA PHE A 117 6.61 4.07 -8.47
C PHE A 117 6.60 2.89 -7.48
N THR A 118 7.53 2.91 -6.55
CA THR A 118 7.58 2.03 -5.39
C THR A 118 8.18 2.75 -4.19
N VAL A 119 7.79 2.33 -2.98
CA VAL A 119 8.26 2.92 -1.73
C VAL A 119 8.99 1.87 -0.91
N ALA A 120 10.14 2.24 -0.37
CA ALA A 120 10.94 1.40 0.52
C ALA A 120 11.46 2.22 1.72
N PRO A 121 11.64 1.59 2.90
CA PRO A 121 12.20 2.28 4.05
C PRO A 121 13.73 2.41 3.92
N ASN A 122 14.27 3.56 4.31
CA ASN A 122 15.68 3.70 4.63
C ASN A 122 15.84 3.71 6.14
N ILE A 123 16.16 2.53 6.70
CA ILE A 123 16.14 2.29 8.15
C ILE A 123 17.39 2.85 8.83
N ASN A 124 18.55 2.73 8.18
CA ASN A 124 19.85 3.12 8.73
C ASN A 124 20.59 4.06 7.77
N PRO A 125 20.07 5.27 7.51
CA PRO A 125 20.79 6.23 6.69
C PRO A 125 22.01 6.79 7.44
N THR A 126 23.06 7.19 6.70
CA THR A 126 24.22 7.83 7.29
C THR A 126 23.90 9.28 7.64
N ASP A 127 24.14 9.68 8.89
CA ASP A 127 24.04 11.06 9.39
C ASP A 127 22.66 11.73 9.28
N MET A 128 21.57 10.96 9.20
CA MET A 128 20.20 11.48 9.19
C MET A 128 19.20 10.51 9.83
N LEU A 129 17.98 10.99 10.09
CA LEU A 129 16.89 10.15 10.59
C LEU A 129 16.42 9.15 9.51
N PRO A 130 15.90 8.00 9.92
CA PRO A 130 15.21 7.08 9.02
C PRO A 130 14.09 7.79 8.25
N HIS A 131 13.74 7.27 7.08
CA HIS A 131 12.71 7.85 6.22
C HIS A 131 12.23 6.89 5.15
N HIS A 132 11.15 7.25 4.46
CA HIS A 132 10.69 6.57 3.27
C HIS A 132 11.38 7.13 2.03
N GLU A 133 11.88 6.24 1.18
CA GLU A 133 12.38 6.57 -0.16
C GLU A 133 11.33 6.18 -1.19
N TRP A 134 10.89 7.15 -2.00
CA TRP A 134 9.95 6.99 -3.08
C TRP A 134 10.69 6.98 -4.41
N TYR A 135 10.78 5.84 -5.03
CA TYR A 135 11.38 5.65 -6.35
C TYR A 135 10.33 5.90 -7.41
N VAL A 136 10.50 6.94 -8.22
CA VAL A 136 9.48 7.40 -9.17
C VAL A 136 10.04 7.51 -10.57
N GLU A 137 9.45 6.81 -11.53
CA GLU A 137 9.72 6.97 -12.96
C GLU A 137 8.74 8.00 -13.53
N PHE A 138 9.24 9.21 -13.77
CA PHE A 138 8.46 10.31 -14.30
C PHE A 138 8.28 10.20 -15.82
N GLU A 139 7.10 10.58 -16.31
CA GLU A 139 6.88 10.90 -17.73
C GLU A 139 7.27 12.34 -18.05
N ASN A 140 6.84 13.26 -17.19
CA ASN A 140 7.29 14.64 -17.15
C ASN A 140 7.63 15.02 -15.72
N PHE A 141 8.75 15.73 -15.54
CA PHE A 141 9.22 16.16 -14.23
C PHE A 141 8.39 17.33 -13.70
N PRO A 142 8.23 17.44 -12.36
CA PRO A 142 7.68 18.65 -11.76
C PRO A 142 8.63 19.83 -11.99
N GLU A 143 8.07 21.04 -12.11
CA GLU A 143 8.86 22.27 -12.22
C GLU A 143 9.72 22.52 -10.98
N ASP A 144 9.20 22.15 -9.80
CA ASP A 144 9.89 22.18 -8.52
C ASP A 144 9.76 20.83 -7.82
N MET A 145 10.84 20.05 -7.83
CA MET A 145 10.92 18.74 -7.18
C MET A 145 10.78 18.85 -5.65
N SER A 146 11.28 19.92 -5.05
CA SER A 146 11.17 20.14 -3.60
C SER A 146 9.72 20.41 -3.19
N ALA A 147 9.01 21.23 -3.95
CA ALA A 147 7.59 21.49 -3.74
C ALA A 147 6.74 20.22 -3.95
N PHE A 148 7.04 19.42 -4.98
CA PHE A 148 6.39 18.14 -5.22
C PHE A 148 6.60 17.17 -4.06
N THR A 149 7.84 16.99 -3.60
CA THR A 149 8.20 16.12 -2.48
C THR A 149 7.48 16.54 -1.20
N LYS A 150 7.44 17.84 -0.92
CA LYS A 150 6.74 18.39 0.24
C LYS A 150 5.23 18.16 0.17
N SER A 151 4.63 18.29 -1.01
CA SER A 151 3.20 18.03 -1.19
C SER A 151 2.90 16.55 -0.95
N LEU A 152 3.72 15.66 -1.48
CA LEU A 152 3.60 14.21 -1.29
C LEU A 152 3.72 13.81 0.18
N ASP A 153 4.67 14.40 0.91
CA ASP A 153 4.86 14.17 2.35
C ASP A 153 3.65 14.66 3.16
N ASN A 154 3.11 15.84 2.85
CA ASN A 154 1.91 16.35 3.48
C ASN A 154 0.69 15.44 3.23
N GLU A 155 0.54 14.90 2.02
CA GLU A 155 -0.54 13.96 1.73
C GLU A 155 -0.38 12.67 2.52
N MET A 156 0.83 12.15 2.69
CA MET A 156 1.09 11.00 3.55
C MET A 156 0.74 11.28 5.02
N ILE A 157 1.10 12.46 5.53
CA ILE A 157 0.73 12.90 6.88
C ILE A 157 -0.80 12.97 7.06
N ASN A 158 -1.53 13.41 6.02
CA ASN A 158 -2.98 13.48 6.04
C ASN A 158 -3.65 12.11 5.95
N GLN A 159 -3.03 11.15 5.25
CA GLN A 159 -3.58 9.81 5.04
C GLN A 159 -3.32 8.85 6.21
N ASN A 160 -2.20 9.02 6.93
CA ASN A 160 -1.75 8.04 7.93
C ASN A 160 -1.32 8.73 9.23
N ILE A 161 -2.11 8.50 10.28
CA ILE A 161 -1.89 9.13 11.61
C ILE A 161 -0.58 8.63 12.24
N TYR A 162 -0.22 7.36 12.07
CA TYR A 162 1.01 6.80 12.65
C TYR A 162 2.25 7.39 11.97
N TYR A 163 2.21 7.56 10.64
CA TYR A 163 3.28 8.26 9.92
C TYR A 163 3.43 9.70 10.43
N LYS A 164 2.30 10.41 10.62
CA LYS A 164 2.28 11.75 11.21
C LYS A 164 2.95 11.80 12.58
N ASP A 165 2.57 10.87 13.46
CA ASP A 165 3.11 10.83 14.84
C ASP A 165 4.62 10.57 14.84
N LEU A 166 5.13 9.75 13.91
CA LEU A 166 6.57 9.50 13.78
C LEU A 166 7.35 10.71 13.25
N ILE A 167 6.76 11.50 12.34
CA ILE A 167 7.32 12.76 11.85
C ILE A 167 7.32 13.80 12.97
N ASP A 168 6.18 14.02 13.64
CA ASP A 168 6.03 14.97 14.74
C ASP A 168 6.95 14.62 15.93
N GLY A 169 7.09 13.33 16.21
CA GLY A 169 7.98 12.78 17.23
C GLY A 169 9.48 12.79 16.86
N LYS A 170 9.84 13.24 15.65
CA LYS A 170 11.22 13.23 15.13
C LYS A 170 11.88 11.85 15.16
N ILE A 171 11.09 10.80 14.96
CA ILE A 171 11.55 9.42 14.78
C ILE A 171 11.86 9.18 13.30
N LEU A 172 11.02 9.73 12.41
CA LEU A 172 11.26 9.81 10.98
C LEU A 172 11.52 11.24 10.54
N LYS A 173 12.28 11.41 9.47
CA LYS A 173 12.26 12.65 8.69
C LYS A 173 11.27 12.51 7.53
N SER A 174 10.91 13.65 6.92
CA SER A 174 10.11 13.73 5.69
C SER A 174 10.66 12.80 4.61
N LEU A 175 9.77 12.23 3.82
CA LEU A 175 10.11 11.32 2.73
C LEU A 175 11.05 11.95 1.69
N GLU A 176 11.76 11.09 0.96
CA GLU A 176 12.59 11.49 -0.18
C GLU A 176 12.06 10.90 -1.48
N VAL A 177 12.02 11.72 -2.54
CA VAL A 177 11.72 11.27 -3.90
C VAL A 177 13.01 11.06 -4.67
N ILE A 178 13.20 9.86 -5.18
CA ILE A 178 14.34 9.44 -5.98
C ILE A 178 13.83 9.19 -7.41
N SER A 179 14.31 9.99 -8.35
CA SER A 179 13.96 9.80 -9.75
C SER A 179 14.58 8.52 -10.30
N VAL A 180 13.78 7.72 -10.98
CA VAL A 180 14.20 6.53 -11.72
C VAL A 180 14.26 6.89 -13.20
N GLU A 181 15.33 6.47 -13.90
CA GLU A 181 15.48 6.67 -15.34
C GLU A 181 14.35 6.00 -16.13
N ARG A 182 14.07 6.55 -17.31
CA ARG A 182 13.03 6.03 -18.21
C ARG A 182 13.29 4.57 -18.57
N GLY A 183 12.35 3.71 -18.25
CA GLY A 183 12.44 2.26 -18.44
C GLY A 183 13.14 1.52 -17.31
N GLY A 184 13.52 2.19 -16.22
CA GLY A 184 14.23 1.58 -15.08
C GLY A 184 13.41 0.47 -14.42
N PHE A 185 12.11 0.67 -14.22
CA PHE A 185 11.23 -0.40 -13.70
C PHE A 185 11.08 -1.57 -14.67
N ASN A 186 11.02 -1.32 -15.97
CA ASN A 186 10.99 -2.38 -16.97
C ASN A 186 12.30 -3.20 -16.97
N ASN A 187 13.44 -2.53 -16.85
CA ASN A 187 14.75 -3.19 -16.76
C ASN A 187 14.86 -4.01 -15.47
N TYR A 188 14.37 -3.47 -14.35
CA TYR A 188 14.24 -4.22 -13.10
C TYR A 188 13.39 -5.49 -13.30
N MET A 189 12.18 -5.38 -13.86
CA MET A 189 11.28 -6.52 -14.08
C MET A 189 11.91 -7.58 -15.00
N LYS A 190 12.65 -7.16 -16.04
CA LYS A 190 13.45 -8.07 -16.89
C LYS A 190 14.50 -8.82 -16.07
N SER A 191 15.23 -8.10 -15.23
CA SER A 191 16.33 -8.66 -14.43
C SER A 191 15.90 -9.74 -13.44
N VAL A 192 14.64 -9.69 -13.01
CA VAL A 192 14.03 -10.68 -12.09
C VAL A 192 13.15 -11.71 -12.80
N GLY A 193 13.14 -11.73 -14.15
CA GLY A 193 12.37 -12.68 -14.96
C GLY A 193 10.86 -12.51 -14.87
N ARG A 194 10.38 -11.32 -14.53
CA ARG A 194 8.96 -11.00 -14.33
C ARG A 194 8.41 -9.97 -15.32
N LEU A 195 9.09 -9.75 -16.43
CA LEU A 195 8.60 -8.83 -17.46
C LEU A 195 7.42 -9.45 -18.21
N GLY A 196 6.33 -8.71 -18.27
CA GLY A 196 5.11 -9.11 -19.00
C GLY A 196 4.10 -9.88 -18.13
N GLY A 197 2.95 -10.17 -18.71
CA GLY A 197 1.85 -10.82 -18.03
C GLY A 197 1.17 -9.92 -17.00
N GLN A 198 0.71 -10.51 -15.90
CA GLN A 198 0.03 -9.80 -14.82
C GLN A 198 0.97 -9.36 -13.67
N ASN A 199 2.29 -9.41 -13.90
CA ASN A 199 3.25 -9.01 -12.89
C ASN A 199 3.31 -7.49 -12.79
N LYS A 200 3.10 -6.96 -11.58
CA LYS A 200 3.22 -5.53 -11.26
C LYS A 200 4.34 -5.32 -10.25
N VAL A 201 4.94 -4.14 -10.30
CA VAL A 201 5.86 -3.72 -9.25
C VAL A 201 5.05 -3.45 -7.97
N PRO A 202 5.44 -4.01 -6.81
CA PRO A 202 4.79 -3.68 -5.55
C PRO A 202 4.91 -2.18 -5.23
N ARG A 203 3.80 -1.57 -4.81
CA ARG A 203 3.78 -0.16 -4.35
C ARG A 203 4.62 0.07 -3.11
N LEU A 204 4.66 -0.94 -2.23
CA LEU A 204 5.35 -0.91 -0.94
C LEU A 204 6.20 -2.16 -0.76
N SER A 205 7.35 -2.01 -0.13
CA SER A 205 8.19 -3.13 0.29
C SER A 205 8.89 -2.80 1.60
N ASN A 206 8.79 -3.70 2.59
CA ASN A 206 9.55 -3.59 3.84
C ASN A 206 11.05 -3.90 3.66
N ASP A 207 11.42 -4.53 2.56
CA ASP A 207 12.81 -4.77 2.20
C ASP A 207 13.26 -3.81 1.10
N ARG A 208 14.57 -3.68 0.95
CA ARG A 208 15.18 -2.76 -0.02
C ARG A 208 15.54 -3.42 -1.35
N LYS A 209 15.13 -4.68 -1.61
CA LYS A 209 15.58 -5.42 -2.80
C LYS A 209 15.25 -4.71 -4.12
N ILE A 210 14.06 -4.11 -4.21
CA ILE A 210 13.66 -3.33 -5.39
C ILE A 210 14.45 -2.02 -5.43
N ALA A 211 14.45 -1.28 -4.33
CA ALA A 211 15.11 0.00 -4.19
C ALA A 211 16.61 -0.07 -4.54
N ASP A 212 17.33 -1.02 -3.96
CA ASP A 212 18.77 -1.16 -4.18
C ASP A 212 19.11 -1.57 -5.62
N LYS A 213 18.27 -2.41 -6.25
CA LYS A 213 18.42 -2.72 -7.67
C LYS A 213 18.15 -1.53 -8.58
N LEU A 214 17.12 -0.73 -8.27
CA LEU A 214 16.83 0.49 -9.03
C LEU A 214 17.98 1.51 -8.91
N LYS A 215 18.58 1.67 -7.73
CA LYS A 215 19.80 2.51 -7.55
C LYS A 215 20.96 2.03 -8.42
N THR A 216 21.19 0.73 -8.50
CA THR A 216 22.28 0.15 -9.31
C THR A 216 22.04 0.30 -10.82
N ILE A 217 20.80 0.31 -11.28
CA ILE A 217 20.46 0.49 -12.70
C ILE A 217 20.62 1.95 -13.12
N ASN A 218 20.42 2.90 -12.19
CA ASN A 218 20.54 4.35 -12.40
C ASN A 218 21.98 4.87 -12.19
N ALA A 219 22.92 4.05 -11.75
CA ALA A 219 24.32 4.37 -11.56
C ALA A 219 25.16 3.99 -12.80
#